data_480852bacad3678106b5787721538fa2
#
_entry.id   480852bacad3678106b5787721538fa2
#
_cell.length_a   1.000
_cell.length_b   1.000
_cell.length_c   1.000
_cell.angle_alpha   90.00
_cell.angle_beta   90.00
_cell.angle_gamma   90.00
#
_symmetry.space_group_name_H-M   'P 1'
#
loop_
_entity.id
_entity.type
_entity.pdbx_description
1 polymer ?
#
loop_
_entity_poly.entity_id
_entity_poly.type
_entity_poly.pdbx_seq_one_letter_code
_entity_poly.pdbx_strand_id
1 'polypeptide(L)'
;MASLEAHYSARDIDARILAALRAVGLNPDKRLSPEELGALDHFHTGGLRASLELLELAQIRAEHRVLDIGAGLAGPARMLASKLGCRVDCIELSPDYCAGAALLNRLTGLEDRIAVHRGSALEMPFADDSFDAAGMQNVGMNIADKRQLYAEIRRVLKPGGRFAFQEMAAGKTPTTHFPLPWATDPSDSHLVSADEMRSVLGECGFTTECLEDTSEEHLNRTGANATPSAPGQLGLAVFVDNLGQKAGNARRSLEDGQVRLVRGVFLKN
;
A
#
# COMPACT_ATOMS: atom_id res chain seq x y z
N MET A 1 -7.07 -11.50 -12.90
CA MET A 1 -5.73 -11.67 -12.28
C MET A 1 -4.61 -11.42 -13.28
N ALA A 2 -4.58 -12.02 -14.47
CA ALA A 2 -3.49 -11.80 -15.45
C ALA A 2 -3.30 -10.33 -15.88
N SER A 3 -4.36 -9.51 -15.97
CA SER A 3 -4.27 -8.08 -16.31
C SER A 3 -3.64 -7.25 -15.18
N LEU A 4 -3.94 -7.58 -13.93
CA LEU A 4 -3.42 -6.90 -12.76
C LEU A 4 -1.92 -7.22 -12.54
N GLU A 5 -1.51 -8.49 -12.68
CA GLU A 5 -0.10 -8.85 -12.68
C GLU A 5 0.69 -8.11 -13.77
N ALA A 6 0.12 -7.99 -14.99
CA ALA A 6 0.76 -7.27 -16.08
C ALA A 6 0.88 -5.76 -15.80
N HIS A 7 -0.12 -5.15 -15.15
CA HIS A 7 -0.09 -3.74 -14.76
C HIS A 7 1.03 -3.43 -13.76
N TYR A 8 1.28 -4.35 -12.83
CA TYR A 8 2.32 -4.24 -11.79
C TYR A 8 3.60 -5.04 -12.14
N SER A 9 3.82 -5.42 -13.40
CA SER A 9 5.08 -6.03 -13.82
C SER A 9 6.17 -4.97 -13.96
N ALA A 10 7.32 -5.24 -13.36
CA ALA A 10 8.50 -4.37 -13.40
C ALA A 10 9.74 -5.22 -13.67
N ARG A 11 9.89 -5.67 -14.92
CA ARG A 11 11.02 -6.50 -15.33
C ARG A 11 12.34 -5.91 -14.87
N ASP A 12 13.26 -6.79 -14.43
CA ASP A 12 14.59 -6.42 -13.93
C ASP A 12 14.55 -5.41 -12.77
N ILE A 13 13.52 -5.51 -11.90
CA ILE A 13 13.28 -4.55 -10.82
C ILE A 13 14.51 -4.38 -9.93
N ASP A 14 15.23 -5.46 -9.62
CA ASP A 14 16.44 -5.44 -8.78
C ASP A 14 17.52 -4.58 -9.44
N ALA A 15 17.79 -4.76 -10.73
CA ALA A 15 18.77 -3.97 -11.47
C ALA A 15 18.38 -2.49 -11.54
N ARG A 16 17.08 -2.21 -11.75
CA ARG A 16 16.55 -0.83 -11.78
C ARG A 16 16.69 -0.16 -10.41
N ILE A 17 16.36 -0.84 -9.32
CA ILE A 17 16.52 -0.35 -7.96
C ILE A 17 18.00 -0.05 -7.68
N LEU A 18 18.91 -1.01 -7.93
CA LEU A 18 20.34 -0.83 -7.68
C LEU A 18 20.95 0.33 -8.50
N ALA A 19 20.53 0.47 -9.76
CA ALA A 19 20.95 1.58 -10.61
C ALA A 19 20.45 2.93 -10.07
N ALA A 20 19.18 3.00 -9.63
CA ALA A 20 18.60 4.21 -9.06
C ALA A 20 19.27 4.63 -7.75
N LEU A 21 19.57 3.68 -6.86
CA LEU A 21 20.30 3.93 -5.62
C LEU A 21 21.68 4.54 -5.90
N ARG A 22 22.44 3.94 -6.83
CA ARG A 22 23.77 4.45 -7.23
C ARG A 22 23.69 5.84 -7.85
N ALA A 23 22.66 6.11 -8.65
CA ALA A 23 22.47 7.40 -9.32
C ALA A 23 22.27 8.55 -8.32
N VAL A 24 21.71 8.29 -7.14
CA VAL A 24 21.56 9.29 -6.06
C VAL A 24 22.69 9.24 -5.02
N GLY A 25 23.75 8.48 -5.29
CA GLY A 25 24.95 8.41 -4.42
C GLY A 25 24.82 7.44 -3.24
N LEU A 26 23.74 6.65 -3.17
CA LEU A 26 23.61 5.57 -2.18
C LEU A 26 24.41 4.35 -2.63
N ASN A 27 25.16 3.78 -1.68
CA ASN A 27 25.98 2.60 -1.95
C ASN A 27 25.23 1.32 -1.51
N PRO A 28 24.75 0.48 -2.43
CA PRO A 28 24.03 -0.75 -2.09
C PRO A 28 24.92 -1.85 -1.49
N ASP A 29 26.26 -1.67 -1.48
CA ASP A 29 27.18 -2.59 -0.79
C ASP A 29 27.30 -2.27 0.71
N LYS A 30 26.66 -1.20 1.16
CA LYS A 30 26.53 -0.81 2.58
C LYS A 30 25.10 -0.97 3.04
N ARG A 31 24.93 -1.18 4.35
CA ARG A 31 23.60 -1.18 4.95
C ARG A 31 22.97 0.20 4.81
N LEU A 32 21.77 0.26 4.25
CA LEU A 32 20.95 1.46 4.13
C LEU A 32 19.94 1.55 5.29
N SER A 33 19.46 2.76 5.55
CA SER A 33 18.31 2.95 6.45
C SER A 33 16.99 2.92 5.68
N PRO A 34 15.86 2.53 6.29
CA PRO A 34 14.55 2.64 5.67
C PRO A 34 14.19 4.06 5.22
N GLU A 35 14.66 5.07 5.94
CA GLU A 35 14.42 6.47 5.62
C GLU A 35 15.09 6.90 4.29
N GLU A 36 16.26 6.36 3.97
CA GLU A 36 16.94 6.60 2.68
C GLU A 36 16.17 6.03 1.50
N LEU A 37 15.31 5.02 1.73
CA LEU A 37 14.49 4.36 0.72
C LEU A 37 13.09 4.97 0.58
N GLY A 38 12.65 5.80 1.52
CA GLY A 38 11.25 6.24 1.66
C GLY A 38 10.64 6.89 0.40
N ALA A 39 11.44 7.48 -0.48
CA ALA A 39 10.97 8.02 -1.75
C ALA A 39 10.69 6.92 -2.80
N LEU A 40 11.32 5.75 -2.66
CA LEU A 40 11.24 4.63 -3.59
C LEU A 40 10.12 3.65 -3.24
N ASP A 41 9.89 3.39 -1.95
CA ASP A 41 9.20 2.19 -1.48
C ASP A 41 7.83 2.42 -0.82
N HIS A 42 7.33 3.64 -0.83
CA HIS A 42 5.96 3.97 -0.41
C HIS A 42 5.08 4.30 -1.61
N PHE A 43 4.69 3.26 -2.37
CA PHE A 43 3.83 3.38 -3.55
C PHE A 43 2.35 3.47 -3.17
N HIS A 44 2.01 4.48 -2.39
CA HIS A 44 0.64 4.81 -2.05
C HIS A 44 0.50 6.33 -1.84
N THR A 45 -0.74 6.81 -1.83
CA THR A 45 -1.05 8.22 -1.66
C THR A 45 -0.57 8.73 -0.31
N GLY A 46 0.20 9.82 -0.29
CA GLY A 46 0.74 10.45 0.93
C GLY A 46 2.09 9.89 1.41
N GLY A 47 2.61 8.82 0.79
CA GLY A 47 3.96 8.30 1.06
C GLY A 47 4.23 7.96 2.52
N LEU A 48 5.50 8.00 2.93
CA LEU A 48 5.97 7.65 4.29
C LEU A 48 5.11 8.27 5.42
N ARG A 49 4.67 9.50 5.25
CA ARG A 49 3.87 10.18 6.27
C ARG A 49 2.52 9.49 6.50
N ALA A 50 1.82 9.15 5.41
CA ALA A 50 0.53 8.45 5.50
C ALA A 50 0.68 7.09 6.18
N SER A 51 1.79 6.36 5.92
CA SER A 51 2.09 5.13 6.64
C SER A 51 2.28 5.37 8.13
N LEU A 52 3.01 6.41 8.54
CA LEU A 52 3.21 6.75 9.96
C LEU A 52 1.89 7.05 10.66
N GLU A 53 1.04 7.90 10.04
CA GLU A 53 -0.28 8.24 10.56
C GLU A 53 -1.18 7.01 10.71
N LEU A 54 -1.15 6.08 9.72
CA LEU A 54 -1.92 4.85 9.78
C LEU A 54 -1.45 3.91 10.89
N LEU A 55 -0.13 3.85 11.12
CA LEU A 55 0.46 3.04 12.20
C LEU A 55 0.04 3.52 13.59
N GLU A 56 0.03 4.84 13.81
CA GLU A 56 -0.43 5.42 15.07
C GLU A 56 -1.90 5.06 15.34
N LEU A 57 -2.76 5.17 14.32
CA LEU A 57 -4.16 4.78 14.41
C LEU A 57 -4.34 3.28 14.67
N ALA A 58 -3.53 2.45 14.04
CA ALA A 58 -3.58 0.99 14.20
C ALA A 58 -3.10 0.53 15.58
N GLN A 59 -2.44 1.39 16.37
CA GLN A 59 -1.90 1.09 17.71
C GLN A 59 -1.00 -0.15 17.71
N ILE A 60 -0.17 -0.30 16.67
CA ILE A 60 0.75 -1.43 16.53
C ILE A 60 1.84 -1.34 17.59
N ARG A 61 2.25 -2.49 18.17
CA ARG A 61 3.24 -2.61 19.23
C ARG A 61 4.37 -3.55 18.81
N ALA A 62 5.48 -3.49 19.54
CA ALA A 62 6.69 -4.29 19.25
C ALA A 62 6.44 -5.80 19.25
N GLU A 63 5.56 -6.28 20.14
CA GLU A 63 5.21 -7.70 20.29
C GLU A 63 4.22 -8.21 19.23
N HIS A 64 3.60 -7.31 18.45
CA HIS A 64 2.61 -7.70 17.45
C HIS A 64 3.28 -8.39 16.24
N ARG A 65 2.62 -9.40 15.73
CA ARG A 65 2.84 -9.94 14.40
C ARG A 65 1.89 -9.25 13.43
N VAL A 66 2.44 -8.56 12.44
CA VAL A 66 1.67 -7.69 11.54
C VAL A 66 1.67 -8.28 10.14
N LEU A 67 0.54 -8.15 9.45
CA LEU A 67 0.41 -8.47 8.02
C LEU A 67 0.35 -7.17 7.20
N ASP A 68 1.22 -7.04 6.20
CA ASP A 68 1.18 -5.98 5.19
C ASP A 68 0.59 -6.54 3.89
N ILE A 69 -0.62 -6.08 3.51
CA ILE A 69 -1.40 -6.63 2.40
C ILE A 69 -1.19 -5.78 1.14
N GLY A 70 -0.75 -6.44 0.05
CA GLY A 70 -0.36 -5.74 -1.17
C GLY A 70 0.88 -4.88 -0.95
N ALA A 71 1.87 -5.46 -0.29
CA ALA A 71 3.00 -4.75 0.28
C ALA A 71 3.90 -4.01 -0.74
N GLY A 72 3.75 -4.30 -2.04
CA GLY A 72 4.60 -3.71 -3.07
C GLY A 72 6.08 -3.97 -2.77
N LEU A 73 6.86 -2.90 -2.64
CA LEU A 73 8.26 -2.97 -2.22
C LEU A 73 8.46 -3.06 -0.70
N ALA A 74 7.41 -3.25 0.09
CA ALA A 74 7.43 -3.42 1.54
C ALA A 74 7.99 -2.22 2.34
N GLY A 75 7.77 -0.99 1.89
CA GLY A 75 8.16 0.23 2.61
C GLY A 75 7.52 0.35 4.00
N PRO A 76 6.17 0.24 4.11
CA PRO A 76 5.48 0.24 5.41
C PRO A 76 5.97 -0.85 6.35
N ALA A 77 6.23 -2.06 5.83
CA ALA A 77 6.77 -3.18 6.61
C ALA A 77 8.17 -2.87 7.18
N ARG A 78 9.07 -2.28 6.36
CA ARG A 78 10.41 -1.88 6.82
C ARG A 78 10.34 -0.80 7.90
N MET A 79 9.45 0.15 7.74
CA MET A 79 9.24 1.19 8.74
C MET A 79 8.74 0.61 10.07
N LEU A 80 7.76 -0.31 10.04
CA LEU A 80 7.26 -1.05 11.20
C LEU A 80 8.38 -1.80 11.91
N ALA A 81 9.11 -2.63 11.17
CA ALA A 81 10.18 -3.46 11.71
C ALA A 81 11.32 -2.62 12.29
N SER A 82 11.68 -1.51 11.63
CA SER A 82 12.75 -0.62 12.09
C SER A 82 12.36 0.19 13.32
N LYS A 83 11.15 0.80 13.33
CA LYS A 83 10.74 1.71 14.40
C LYS A 83 10.23 1.00 15.65
N LEU A 84 9.46 -0.07 15.47
CA LEU A 84 8.81 -0.78 16.57
C LEU A 84 9.49 -2.11 16.90
N GLY A 85 10.28 -2.68 15.98
CA GLY A 85 10.91 -3.98 16.17
C GLY A 85 9.96 -5.16 16.00
N CYS A 86 8.74 -4.96 15.53
CA CYS A 86 7.77 -6.03 15.30
C CYS A 86 8.14 -6.93 14.12
N ARG A 87 7.52 -8.10 14.04
CA ARG A 87 7.61 -9.00 12.88
C ARG A 87 6.51 -8.68 11.88
N VAL A 88 6.87 -8.61 10.60
CA VAL A 88 5.93 -8.33 9.53
C VAL A 88 5.98 -9.42 8.48
N ASP A 89 4.83 -9.98 8.18
CA ASP A 89 4.63 -10.79 6.97
C ASP A 89 4.00 -9.91 5.90
N CYS A 90 4.56 -9.91 4.70
CA CYS A 90 4.05 -9.20 3.54
C CYS A 90 3.41 -10.19 2.58
N ILE A 91 2.21 -9.88 2.04
CA ILE A 91 1.65 -10.60 0.92
C ILE A 91 1.58 -9.69 -0.30
N GLU A 92 2.14 -10.15 -1.43
CA GLU A 92 2.22 -9.40 -2.67
C GLU A 92 1.95 -10.31 -3.87
N LEU A 93 1.15 -9.82 -4.83
CA LEU A 93 0.76 -10.59 -6.01
C LEU A 93 1.88 -10.65 -7.05
N SER A 94 2.58 -9.53 -7.27
CA SER A 94 3.62 -9.39 -8.29
C SER A 94 4.92 -10.08 -7.88
N PRO A 95 5.43 -11.04 -8.67
CA PRO A 95 6.73 -11.66 -8.40
C PRO A 95 7.88 -10.64 -8.46
N ASP A 96 7.78 -9.63 -9.34
CA ASP A 96 8.79 -8.58 -9.46
C ASP A 96 8.86 -7.74 -8.19
N TYR A 97 7.71 -7.31 -7.67
CA TYR A 97 7.67 -6.57 -6.40
C TYR A 97 8.11 -7.40 -5.21
N CYS A 98 7.78 -8.70 -5.18
CA CYS A 98 8.33 -9.60 -4.15
C CYS A 98 9.86 -9.66 -4.19
N ALA A 99 10.47 -9.76 -5.36
CA ALA A 99 11.92 -9.75 -5.52
C ALA A 99 12.53 -8.42 -5.06
N GLY A 100 11.99 -7.28 -5.51
CA GLY A 100 12.42 -5.95 -5.10
C GLY A 100 12.28 -5.72 -3.59
N ALA A 101 11.18 -6.16 -2.98
CA ALA A 101 10.97 -6.09 -1.53
C ALA A 101 12.03 -6.90 -0.78
N ALA A 102 12.31 -8.13 -1.21
CA ALA A 102 13.35 -8.97 -0.62
C ALA A 102 14.74 -8.36 -0.76
N LEU A 103 15.06 -7.75 -1.91
CA LEU A 103 16.31 -7.01 -2.09
C LEU A 103 16.42 -5.86 -1.08
N LEU A 104 15.39 -5.01 -1.00
CA LEU A 104 15.41 -3.85 -0.10
C LEU A 104 15.44 -4.24 1.39
N ASN A 105 14.80 -5.36 1.76
CA ASN A 105 14.90 -5.91 3.11
C ASN A 105 16.34 -6.30 3.45
N ARG A 106 17.06 -6.98 2.53
CA ARG A 106 18.49 -7.30 2.71
C ARG A 106 19.35 -6.05 2.80
N LEU A 107 19.14 -5.06 1.93
CA LEU A 107 19.92 -3.81 1.95
C LEU A 107 19.75 -3.02 3.26
N THR A 108 18.61 -3.20 3.94
CA THR A 108 18.34 -2.57 5.24
C THR A 108 18.63 -3.48 6.44
N GLY A 109 19.01 -4.76 6.20
CA GLY A 109 19.27 -5.77 7.25
C GLY A 109 18.03 -6.07 8.09
N LEU A 110 16.87 -6.13 7.44
CA LEU A 110 15.57 -6.42 8.06
C LEU A 110 14.96 -7.74 7.57
N GLU A 111 15.69 -8.53 6.79
CA GLU A 111 15.25 -9.82 6.24
C GLU A 111 14.85 -10.85 7.30
N ASP A 112 15.41 -10.78 8.50
CA ASP A 112 15.04 -11.66 9.63
C ASP A 112 13.73 -11.24 10.33
N ARG A 113 13.24 -10.04 10.03
CA ARG A 113 12.02 -9.48 10.63
C ARG A 113 10.86 -9.37 9.66
N ILE A 114 11.14 -9.36 8.35
CA ILE A 114 10.14 -9.17 7.30
C ILE A 114 10.18 -10.36 6.35
N ALA A 115 9.10 -11.14 6.34
CA ALA A 115 8.92 -12.24 5.38
C ALA A 115 8.04 -11.77 4.22
N VAL A 116 8.46 -12.04 2.98
CA VAL A 116 7.69 -11.69 1.78
C VAL A 116 7.12 -12.96 1.17
N HIS A 117 5.80 -13.02 1.03
CA HIS A 117 5.05 -14.14 0.48
C HIS A 117 4.39 -13.69 -0.83
N ARG A 118 4.66 -14.42 -1.92
CA ARG A 118 3.90 -14.23 -3.15
C ARG A 118 2.54 -14.89 -3.02
N GLY A 119 1.46 -14.13 -3.23
CA GLY A 119 0.10 -14.67 -3.13
C GLY A 119 -0.97 -13.61 -3.35
N SER A 120 -2.21 -14.09 -3.38
CA SER A 120 -3.40 -13.25 -3.53
C SER A 120 -3.95 -12.87 -2.15
N ALA A 121 -4.39 -11.61 -2.00
CA ALA A 121 -5.13 -11.16 -0.82
C ALA A 121 -6.53 -11.82 -0.69
N LEU A 122 -7.00 -12.49 -1.74
CA LEU A 122 -8.27 -13.23 -1.76
C LEU A 122 -8.14 -14.68 -1.26
N GLU A 123 -6.91 -15.18 -1.11
CA GLU A 123 -6.59 -16.53 -0.64
C GLU A 123 -5.19 -16.51 -0.05
N MET A 124 -5.08 -16.10 1.21
CA MET A 124 -3.78 -15.89 1.85
C MET A 124 -3.24 -17.20 2.45
N PRO A 125 -1.93 -17.51 2.28
CA PRO A 125 -1.33 -18.76 2.72
C PRO A 125 -1.02 -18.75 4.24
N PHE A 126 -1.89 -18.16 5.04
CA PHE A 126 -1.73 -18.06 6.48
C PHE A 126 -2.87 -18.81 7.21
N ALA A 127 -2.54 -19.36 8.37
CA ALA A 127 -3.55 -19.95 9.25
C ALA A 127 -4.51 -18.89 9.82
N ASP A 128 -5.69 -19.30 10.24
CA ASP A 128 -6.62 -18.45 10.98
C ASP A 128 -5.95 -17.88 12.23
N ASP A 129 -6.38 -16.70 12.65
CA ASP A 129 -5.96 -16.06 13.90
C ASP A 129 -4.42 -15.92 14.06
N SER A 130 -3.71 -15.62 12.95
CA SER A 130 -2.25 -15.56 12.93
C SER A 130 -1.69 -14.18 13.28
N PHE A 131 -2.44 -13.09 13.04
CA PHE A 131 -1.92 -11.73 13.12
C PHE A 131 -2.65 -10.88 14.15
N ASP A 132 -1.90 -10.04 14.85
CA ASP A 132 -2.42 -9.06 15.81
C ASP A 132 -2.97 -7.82 15.10
N ALA A 133 -2.39 -7.47 13.94
CA ALA A 133 -2.84 -6.38 13.09
C ALA A 133 -2.58 -6.68 11.61
N ALA A 134 -3.38 -6.06 10.73
CA ALA A 134 -3.17 -6.05 9.30
C ALA A 134 -3.23 -4.62 8.77
N GLY A 135 -2.31 -4.27 7.87
CA GLY A 135 -2.28 -3.00 7.14
C GLY A 135 -2.56 -3.20 5.66
N MET A 136 -3.24 -2.24 5.02
CA MET A 136 -3.46 -2.23 3.57
C MET A 136 -3.47 -0.79 3.06
N GLN A 137 -2.65 -0.48 2.06
CA GLN A 137 -2.57 0.88 1.51
C GLN A 137 -2.64 0.87 -0.02
N ASN A 138 -3.72 1.41 -0.57
CA ASN A 138 -3.96 1.53 -2.02
C ASN A 138 -3.91 0.17 -2.75
N VAL A 139 -4.67 -0.81 -2.28
CA VAL A 139 -4.75 -2.17 -2.84
C VAL A 139 -6.17 -2.55 -3.22
N GLY A 140 -7.12 -2.25 -2.34
CA GLY A 140 -8.51 -2.68 -2.49
C GLY A 140 -9.16 -2.16 -3.76
N MET A 141 -8.78 -0.98 -4.27
CA MET A 141 -9.31 -0.44 -5.52
C MET A 141 -9.05 -1.33 -6.76
N ASN A 142 -8.12 -2.24 -6.69
CA ASN A 142 -7.83 -3.23 -7.75
C ASN A 142 -8.59 -4.56 -7.58
N ILE A 143 -9.31 -4.74 -6.48
CA ILE A 143 -9.97 -6.00 -6.12
C ILE A 143 -11.49 -5.85 -6.24
N ALA A 144 -12.10 -6.59 -7.17
CA ALA A 144 -13.54 -6.54 -7.38
C ALA A 144 -14.33 -7.17 -6.21
N ASP A 145 -13.89 -8.32 -5.72
CA ASP A 145 -14.54 -9.04 -4.64
C ASP A 145 -14.11 -8.53 -3.26
N LYS A 146 -14.77 -7.44 -2.81
CA LYS A 146 -14.53 -6.85 -1.49
C LYS A 146 -14.90 -7.78 -0.35
N ARG A 147 -15.95 -8.58 -0.53
CA ARG A 147 -16.42 -9.53 0.50
C ARG A 147 -15.37 -10.61 0.75
N GLN A 148 -14.83 -11.22 -0.30
CA GLN A 148 -13.78 -12.22 -0.18
C GLN A 148 -12.52 -11.61 0.42
N LEU A 149 -12.11 -10.41 -0.04
CA LEU A 149 -10.95 -9.69 0.53
C LEU A 149 -11.10 -9.50 2.05
N TYR A 150 -12.23 -8.93 2.49
CA TYR A 150 -12.42 -8.64 3.91
C TYR A 150 -12.66 -9.90 4.75
N ALA A 151 -13.26 -10.94 4.18
CA ALA A 151 -13.40 -12.24 4.84
C ALA A 151 -12.03 -12.89 5.09
N GLU A 152 -11.11 -12.84 4.12
CA GLU A 152 -9.74 -13.34 4.26
C GLU A 152 -8.93 -12.53 5.28
N ILE A 153 -9.03 -11.20 5.25
CA ILE A 153 -8.39 -10.34 6.26
C ILE A 153 -8.90 -10.70 7.66
N ARG A 154 -10.21 -10.86 7.80
CA ARG A 154 -10.80 -11.27 9.08
C ARG A 154 -10.32 -12.65 9.52
N ARG A 155 -10.27 -13.61 8.61
CA ARG A 155 -9.83 -14.97 8.91
C ARG A 155 -8.44 -15.00 9.54
N VAL A 156 -7.50 -14.29 8.95
CA VAL A 156 -6.10 -14.30 9.38
C VAL A 156 -5.81 -13.43 10.61
N LEU A 157 -6.67 -12.47 10.94
CA LEU A 157 -6.56 -11.67 12.17
C LEU A 157 -7.02 -12.46 13.39
N LYS A 158 -6.36 -12.28 14.52
CA LYS A 158 -6.79 -12.78 15.83
C LYS A 158 -8.09 -12.08 16.29
N PRO A 159 -8.91 -12.69 17.18
CA PRO A 159 -9.98 -11.97 17.84
C PRO A 159 -9.45 -10.69 18.52
N GLY A 160 -10.12 -9.57 18.34
CA GLY A 160 -9.66 -8.24 18.77
C GLY A 160 -8.53 -7.65 17.93
N GLY A 161 -8.08 -8.36 16.89
CA GLY A 161 -7.06 -7.86 15.94
C GLY A 161 -7.57 -6.66 15.13
N ARG A 162 -6.64 -5.79 14.71
CA ARG A 162 -6.94 -4.53 14.04
C ARG A 162 -6.65 -4.62 12.56
N PHE A 163 -7.59 -4.19 11.73
CA PHE A 163 -7.39 -3.94 10.31
C PHE A 163 -7.35 -2.43 10.09
N ALA A 164 -6.20 -1.92 9.68
CA ALA A 164 -6.00 -0.52 9.34
C ALA A 164 -5.76 -0.36 7.84
N PHE A 165 -6.43 0.59 7.20
CA PHE A 165 -6.22 0.83 5.78
C PHE A 165 -6.25 2.31 5.40
N GLN A 166 -5.60 2.61 4.27
CA GLN A 166 -5.80 3.82 3.49
C GLN A 166 -6.07 3.43 2.05
N GLU A 167 -7.19 3.88 1.50
CA GLU A 167 -7.67 3.45 0.19
C GLU A 167 -8.25 4.59 -0.64
N MET A 168 -8.22 4.40 -1.96
CA MET A 168 -9.02 5.20 -2.86
C MET A 168 -10.45 4.65 -2.88
N ALA A 169 -11.43 5.50 -2.63
CA ALA A 169 -12.85 5.19 -2.64
C ALA A 169 -13.56 5.89 -3.81
N ALA A 170 -14.72 5.37 -4.20
CA ALA A 170 -15.59 6.03 -5.16
C ALA A 170 -16.13 7.35 -4.59
N GLY A 171 -16.12 8.38 -5.41
CA GLY A 171 -16.76 9.66 -5.12
C GLY A 171 -18.24 9.67 -5.55
N LYS A 172 -18.79 10.88 -5.69
CA LYS A 172 -20.20 11.07 -6.06
C LYS A 172 -20.48 10.81 -7.55
N THR A 173 -19.48 10.94 -8.39
CA THR A 173 -19.57 10.74 -9.84
C THR A 173 -18.50 9.75 -10.29
N PRO A 174 -18.73 8.99 -11.39
CA PRO A 174 -17.72 8.08 -11.92
C PRO A 174 -16.40 8.77 -12.25
N THR A 175 -15.30 8.06 -12.05
CA THR A 175 -13.95 8.51 -12.43
C THR A 175 -13.83 8.55 -13.96
N THR A 176 -13.33 9.68 -14.48
CA THR A 176 -13.17 9.91 -15.94
C THR A 176 -11.72 10.18 -16.36
N HIS A 177 -10.83 10.47 -15.41
CA HIS A 177 -9.43 10.81 -15.69
C HIS A 177 -8.55 9.56 -15.66
N PHE A 178 -8.33 8.94 -16.79
CA PHE A 178 -7.43 7.80 -16.98
C PHE A 178 -6.24 8.16 -17.87
N PRO A 179 -5.07 7.47 -17.78
CA PRO A 179 -4.76 6.41 -16.81
C PRO A 179 -4.56 6.93 -15.37
N LEU A 180 -4.83 6.07 -14.41
CA LEU A 180 -4.60 6.29 -12.97
C LEU A 180 -3.41 5.44 -12.49
N PRO A 181 -2.82 5.73 -11.30
CA PRO A 181 -1.73 4.91 -10.77
C PRO A 181 -2.08 3.43 -10.64
N TRP A 182 -3.34 3.10 -10.37
CA TRP A 182 -3.83 1.74 -10.15
C TRP A 182 -4.60 1.14 -11.32
N ALA A 183 -4.95 1.92 -12.35
CA ALA A 183 -5.77 1.45 -13.46
C ALA A 183 -5.43 2.19 -14.76
N THR A 184 -5.19 1.44 -15.83
CA THR A 184 -4.98 2.02 -17.15
C THR A 184 -6.29 2.49 -17.77
N ASP A 185 -7.36 1.74 -17.56
CA ASP A 185 -8.73 2.06 -18.00
C ASP A 185 -9.77 1.73 -16.91
N PRO A 186 -11.06 2.12 -17.11
CA PRO A 186 -12.11 1.91 -16.12
C PRO A 186 -12.34 0.46 -15.69
N SER A 187 -12.08 -0.52 -16.56
CA SER A 187 -12.31 -1.94 -16.28
C SER A 187 -11.39 -2.51 -15.20
N ASP A 188 -10.24 -1.85 -14.97
CA ASP A 188 -9.24 -2.24 -13.98
C ASP A 188 -9.46 -1.57 -12.60
N SER A 189 -10.45 -0.67 -12.51
CA SER A 189 -10.73 0.13 -11.31
C SER A 189 -12.04 -0.32 -10.65
N HIS A 190 -11.94 -0.86 -9.44
CA HIS A 190 -13.05 -1.43 -8.67
C HIS A 190 -13.31 -0.62 -7.39
N LEU A 191 -13.43 0.71 -7.56
CA LEU A 191 -13.73 1.60 -6.44
C LEU A 191 -15.14 1.34 -5.90
N VAL A 192 -15.26 1.38 -4.58
CA VAL A 192 -16.54 1.42 -3.86
C VAL A 192 -16.52 2.63 -2.92
N SER A 193 -17.69 3.13 -2.52
CA SER A 193 -17.79 4.26 -1.59
C SER A 193 -17.32 3.87 -0.17
N ALA A 194 -16.99 4.86 0.65
CA ALA A 194 -16.64 4.63 2.06
C ALA A 194 -17.78 3.94 2.82
N ASP A 195 -19.03 4.27 2.52
CA ASP A 195 -20.20 3.65 3.15
C ASP A 195 -20.38 2.19 2.74
N GLU A 196 -20.13 1.85 1.47
CA GLU A 196 -20.10 0.46 1.00
C GLU A 196 -18.94 -0.32 1.64
N MET A 197 -17.73 0.27 1.76
CA MET A 197 -16.62 -0.36 2.48
C MET A 197 -17.02 -0.69 3.92
N ARG A 198 -17.61 0.29 4.64
CA ARG A 198 -18.08 0.11 6.02
C ARG A 198 -19.13 -0.99 6.12
N SER A 199 -20.10 -1.00 5.20
CA SER A 199 -21.16 -2.01 5.17
C SER A 199 -20.61 -3.42 5.01
N VAL A 200 -19.77 -3.63 3.98
CA VAL A 200 -19.20 -4.94 3.68
C VAL A 200 -18.27 -5.41 4.81
N LEU A 201 -17.46 -4.52 5.39
CA LEU A 201 -16.63 -4.84 6.56
C LEU A 201 -17.49 -5.26 7.76
N GLY A 202 -18.59 -4.55 8.04
CA GLY A 202 -19.54 -4.91 9.09
C GLY A 202 -20.17 -6.27 8.85
N GLU A 203 -20.60 -6.57 7.62
CA GLU A 203 -21.15 -7.87 7.23
C GLU A 203 -20.12 -9.01 7.34
N CYS A 204 -18.83 -8.70 7.17
CA CYS A 204 -17.74 -9.63 7.41
C CYS A 204 -17.38 -9.79 8.90
N GLY A 205 -18.07 -9.08 9.84
CA GLY A 205 -17.85 -9.22 11.27
C GLY A 205 -16.75 -8.32 11.85
N PHE A 206 -16.54 -7.16 11.24
CA PHE A 206 -15.72 -6.10 11.80
C PHE A 206 -16.57 -5.03 12.48
N THR A 207 -16.05 -4.46 13.55
CA THR A 207 -16.57 -3.22 14.15
C THR A 207 -15.73 -2.04 13.71
N THR A 208 -16.38 -0.97 13.24
CA THR A 208 -15.69 0.28 12.86
C THR A 208 -15.18 1.00 14.11
N GLU A 209 -13.89 1.25 14.21
CA GLU A 209 -13.30 2.15 15.20
C GLU A 209 -13.25 3.59 14.66
N CYS A 210 -12.73 3.75 13.45
CA CYS A 210 -12.81 5.01 12.69
C CYS A 210 -12.88 4.74 11.18
N LEU A 211 -13.48 5.67 10.43
CA LEU A 211 -13.42 5.74 8.98
C LEU A 211 -13.59 7.21 8.56
N GLU A 212 -12.57 7.78 7.98
CA GLU A 212 -12.43 9.20 7.70
C GLU A 212 -12.14 9.46 6.22
N ASP A 213 -12.76 10.50 5.64
CA ASP A 213 -12.36 11.06 4.34
C ASP A 213 -11.23 12.06 4.57
N THR A 214 -10.04 11.75 4.08
CA THR A 214 -8.83 12.57 4.19
C THR A 214 -8.47 13.29 2.89
N SER A 215 -9.38 13.33 1.91
CA SER A 215 -9.15 13.90 0.57
C SER A 215 -8.73 15.37 0.63
N GLU A 216 -9.47 16.18 1.37
CA GLU A 216 -9.20 17.63 1.48
C GLU A 216 -7.86 17.87 2.19
N GLU A 217 -7.60 17.15 3.27
CA GLU A 217 -6.31 17.21 3.99
C GLU A 217 -5.15 16.88 3.07
N HIS A 218 -5.28 15.82 2.27
CA HIS A 218 -4.27 15.41 1.30
C HIS A 218 -4.05 16.49 0.22
N LEU A 219 -5.10 17.01 -0.38
CA LEU A 219 -5.01 18.07 -1.40
C LEU A 219 -4.35 19.33 -0.87
N ASN A 220 -4.71 19.76 0.34
CA ASN A 220 -4.13 20.94 0.99
C ASN A 220 -2.64 20.76 1.28
N ARG A 221 -2.23 19.58 1.73
CA ARG A 221 -0.81 19.27 2.02
C ARG A 221 0.06 19.20 0.77
N THR A 222 -0.43 18.60 -0.30
CA THR A 222 0.38 18.38 -1.51
C THR A 222 0.46 19.62 -2.40
N GLY A 223 -0.43 20.63 -2.19
CA GLY A 223 -0.45 21.87 -2.96
C GLY A 223 -0.61 21.66 -4.48
N ALA A 224 -0.78 22.75 -5.23
CA ALA A 224 -0.90 22.70 -6.70
C ALA A 224 0.41 22.26 -7.42
N ASN A 225 1.55 22.28 -6.71
CA ASN A 225 2.89 22.09 -7.26
C ASN A 225 3.58 20.81 -6.76
N ALA A 226 2.82 19.80 -6.32
CA ALA A 226 3.40 18.49 -6.00
C ALA A 226 3.99 17.88 -7.28
N THR A 227 5.26 18.15 -7.52
CA THR A 227 5.98 17.62 -8.67
C THR A 227 6.37 16.17 -8.36
N PRO A 228 6.04 15.20 -9.22
CA PRO A 228 6.66 13.87 -9.16
C PRO A 228 8.19 14.02 -9.15
N SER A 229 8.89 13.11 -8.48
CA SER A 229 10.37 13.11 -8.46
C SER A 229 10.95 13.36 -9.85
N ALA A 230 11.87 14.31 -9.96
CA ALA A 230 12.51 14.65 -11.24
C ALA A 230 13.31 13.43 -11.78
N PRO A 231 13.52 13.34 -13.11
CA PRO A 231 14.38 12.31 -13.66
C PRO A 231 15.76 12.30 -12.97
N GLY A 232 16.21 11.13 -12.52
CA GLY A 232 17.48 10.96 -11.79
C GLY A 232 17.35 11.11 -10.27
N GLN A 233 16.15 11.35 -9.73
CA GLN A 233 15.88 11.24 -8.29
C GLN A 233 15.37 9.85 -7.94
N LEU A 234 15.66 9.41 -6.70
CA LEU A 234 15.06 8.19 -6.17
C LEU A 234 13.56 8.38 -6.01
N GLY A 235 12.75 7.48 -6.57
CA GLY A 235 11.31 7.60 -6.48
C GLY A 235 10.57 6.58 -7.34
N LEU A 236 9.26 6.64 -7.29
CA LEU A 236 8.34 5.67 -7.95
C LEU A 236 8.50 5.60 -9.47
N ALA A 237 9.03 6.64 -10.12
CA ALA A 237 9.31 6.65 -11.56
C ALA A 237 10.35 5.58 -11.98
N VAL A 238 11.06 4.99 -11.02
CA VAL A 238 11.98 3.87 -11.27
C VAL A 238 11.23 2.65 -11.82
N PHE A 239 9.96 2.44 -11.43
CA PHE A 239 9.16 1.26 -11.81
C PHE A 239 7.72 1.57 -12.22
N VAL A 240 7.28 2.83 -12.15
CA VAL A 240 5.93 3.25 -12.61
C VAL A 240 6.07 4.11 -13.86
N ASP A 241 5.65 3.57 -14.99
CA ASP A 241 5.65 4.30 -16.25
C ASP A 241 4.57 5.40 -16.24
N ASN A 242 4.89 6.54 -16.89
CA ASN A 242 3.99 7.70 -17.02
C ASN A 242 3.47 8.23 -15.67
N LEU A 243 4.28 8.10 -14.60
CA LEU A 243 3.89 8.47 -13.22
C LEU A 243 3.33 9.89 -13.15
N GLY A 244 3.93 10.88 -13.85
CA GLY A 244 3.46 12.26 -13.84
C GLY A 244 2.03 12.42 -14.34
N GLN A 245 1.68 11.75 -15.46
CA GLN A 245 0.32 11.76 -16.00
C GLN A 245 -0.67 11.06 -15.04
N LYS A 246 -0.31 9.86 -14.57
CA LYS A 246 -1.13 9.07 -13.66
C LYS A 246 -1.41 9.82 -12.36
N ALA A 247 -0.38 10.41 -11.75
CA ALA A 247 -0.52 11.21 -10.54
C ALA A 247 -1.36 12.49 -10.76
N GLY A 248 -1.17 13.17 -11.90
CA GLY A 248 -1.97 14.33 -12.27
C GLY A 248 -3.45 13.98 -12.47
N ASN A 249 -3.74 12.84 -13.09
CA ASN A 249 -5.10 12.34 -13.27
C ASN A 249 -5.75 11.95 -11.93
N ALA A 250 -5.02 11.26 -11.04
CA ALA A 250 -5.50 10.93 -9.71
C ALA A 250 -5.82 12.19 -8.89
N ARG A 251 -4.95 13.20 -8.95
CA ARG A 251 -5.17 14.49 -8.30
C ARG A 251 -6.43 15.16 -8.81
N ARG A 252 -6.60 15.29 -10.14
CA ARG A 252 -7.83 15.85 -10.73
C ARG A 252 -9.08 15.10 -10.30
N SER A 253 -9.03 13.76 -10.27
CA SER A 253 -10.15 12.94 -9.81
C SER A 253 -10.52 13.21 -8.35
N LEU A 254 -9.54 13.52 -7.49
CA LEU A 254 -9.77 13.96 -6.11
C LEU A 254 -10.39 15.36 -6.06
N GLU A 255 -9.83 16.32 -6.81
CA GLU A 255 -10.31 17.72 -6.88
C GLU A 255 -11.76 17.78 -7.42
N ASP A 256 -12.08 16.98 -8.44
CA ASP A 256 -13.43 16.88 -9.02
C ASP A 256 -14.39 16.03 -8.16
N GLY A 257 -13.91 15.43 -7.07
CA GLY A 257 -14.73 14.61 -6.18
C GLY A 257 -15.19 13.28 -6.80
N GLN A 258 -14.53 12.83 -7.87
CA GLN A 258 -14.79 11.55 -8.52
C GLN A 258 -14.21 10.38 -7.72
N VAL A 259 -13.13 10.63 -7.00
CA VAL A 259 -12.55 9.71 -6.03
C VAL A 259 -12.40 10.39 -4.68
N ARG A 260 -12.25 9.59 -3.64
CA ARG A 260 -11.96 9.99 -2.27
C ARG A 260 -10.76 9.23 -1.75
N LEU A 261 -9.98 9.85 -0.88
CA LEU A 261 -8.97 9.19 -0.10
C LEU A 261 -9.54 8.94 1.30
N VAL A 262 -9.69 7.67 1.66
CA VAL A 262 -10.27 7.28 2.95
C VAL A 262 -9.25 6.53 3.79
N ARG A 263 -9.34 6.70 5.11
CA ARG A 263 -8.51 6.02 6.10
C ARG A 263 -9.43 5.44 7.16
N GLY A 264 -9.17 4.20 7.57
CA GLY A 264 -10.00 3.53 8.57
C GLY A 264 -9.27 2.51 9.41
N VAL A 265 -9.82 2.26 10.59
CA VAL A 265 -9.44 1.18 11.50
C VAL A 265 -10.69 0.41 11.91
N PHE A 266 -10.60 -0.90 11.83
CA PHE A 266 -11.65 -1.85 12.09
C PHE A 266 -11.15 -2.96 13.01
N LEU A 267 -11.99 -3.40 13.94
CA LEU A 267 -11.69 -4.45 14.90
C LEU A 267 -12.37 -5.75 14.50
N LYS A 268 -11.64 -6.86 14.52
CA LYS A 268 -12.23 -8.20 14.42
C LYS A 268 -12.94 -8.53 15.73
N ASN A 269 -14.26 -8.77 15.63
CA ASN A 269 -15.07 -9.25 16.75
C ASN A 269 -14.80 -10.71 17.06
#